data_3f1fd9f746ea040cb91e7450ea7cce0c
#
_entry.id   3f1fd9f746ea040cb91e7450ea7cce0c
#
_cell.length_a   1.000
_cell.length_b   1.000
_cell.length_c   1.000
_cell.angle_alpha   90.00
_cell.angle_beta   90.00
_cell.angle_gamma   90.00
#
_symmetry.space_group_name_H-M   'P 1'
#
loop_
_entity.id
_entity.type
_entity.pdbx_description
1 polymer ?
#
loop_
_entity_poly.entity_id
_entity_poly.type
_entity_poly.pdbx_seq_one_letter_code
_entity_poly.pdbx_strand_id
1 'polypeptide(L)'
;MKSIVESINEAKNFFFALVVKSSDDKVKIFSVKTNYNGVEDFASDIAANDDDADTIESWFKAGVQYSRYDGFNDKFKKFLESVKVTKDNFYTIMPIQNMKTRPNAVYNFN
;
A
#
# COMPACT_ATOMS: atom_id res chain seq x y z
N MET A 1 -29.03 14.92 5.21
CA MET A 1 -27.87 15.01 4.48
C MET A 1 -26.59 14.80 5.22
N LYS A 2 -26.74 14.57 6.47
CA LYS A 2 -25.65 14.14 7.26
C LYS A 2 -24.95 12.88 6.74
N SER A 3 -25.75 11.94 6.22
CA SER A 3 -25.22 10.71 5.67
C SER A 3 -24.32 10.95 4.46
N ILE A 4 -24.57 12.01 3.72
CA ILE A 4 -23.73 12.32 2.57
C ILE A 4 -22.35 12.75 3.02
N VAL A 5 -22.30 13.56 4.07
CA VAL A 5 -21.01 14.00 4.61
C VAL A 5 -20.24 12.83 5.16
N GLU A 6 -20.91 11.94 5.88
CA GLU A 6 -20.27 10.78 6.43
C GLU A 6 -19.74 9.86 5.35
N SER A 7 -20.50 9.67 4.29
CA SER A 7 -20.06 8.85 3.17
C SER A 7 -18.80 9.40 2.51
N ILE A 8 -18.74 10.72 2.36
CA ILE A 8 -17.58 11.36 1.79
C ILE A 8 -16.34 11.12 2.66
N ASN A 9 -16.51 11.26 3.97
CA ASN A 9 -15.40 11.03 4.89
C ASN A 9 -14.92 9.59 4.86
N GLU A 10 -15.85 8.66 4.80
CA GLU A 10 -15.52 7.25 4.74
C GLU A 10 -14.83 6.89 3.43
N ALA A 11 -15.25 7.53 2.35
CA ALA A 11 -14.69 7.25 1.04
C ALA A 11 -13.25 7.74 0.88
N LYS A 12 -12.77 8.53 1.82
CA LYS A 12 -11.42 9.07 1.75
C LYS A 12 -10.34 8.12 2.25
N ASN A 13 -10.72 7.04 2.92
CA ASN A 13 -9.76 6.06 3.37
C ASN A 13 -9.20 5.31 2.16
N PHE A 14 -7.89 5.20 2.11
CA PHE A 14 -7.20 4.52 1.03
C PHE A 14 -6.65 3.19 1.54
N PHE A 15 -6.87 2.13 0.78
CA PHE A 15 -6.39 0.79 1.11
C PHE A 15 -5.47 0.28 0.01
N PHE A 16 -4.48 -0.52 0.40
CA PHE A 16 -3.66 -1.21 -0.57
C PHE A 16 -3.33 -2.61 -0.06
N ALA A 17 -2.90 -3.46 -0.98
CA ALA A 17 -2.46 -4.81 -0.64
C ALA A 17 -0.94 -4.86 -0.57
N LEU A 18 -0.43 -5.47 0.48
CA LEU A 18 1.00 -5.72 0.65
C LEU A 18 1.23 -7.21 0.48
N VAL A 19 2.08 -7.58 -0.46
CA VAL A 19 2.36 -8.99 -0.76
C VAL A 19 3.79 -9.30 -0.32
N VAL A 20 3.91 -10.39 0.43
CA VAL A 20 5.18 -10.82 1.02
C VAL A 20 5.44 -12.25 0.55
N LYS A 21 6.68 -12.53 0.18
CA LYS A 21 7.07 -13.86 -0.27
C LYS A 21 8.26 -14.34 0.55
N SER A 22 8.09 -15.40 1.28
CA SER A 22 9.14 -15.94 2.13
C SER A 22 10.09 -16.83 1.34
N SER A 23 11.20 -17.23 1.99
CA SER A 23 12.23 -18.02 1.33
C SER A 23 11.76 -19.41 0.90
N ASP A 24 10.68 -19.91 1.50
CA ASP A 24 10.08 -21.19 1.11
C ASP A 24 8.98 -21.02 0.06
N ASP A 25 8.97 -19.87 -0.63
CA ASP A 25 8.01 -19.53 -1.68
C ASP A 25 6.58 -19.39 -1.22
N LYS A 26 6.34 -19.30 0.07
CA LYS A 26 5.00 -19.03 0.57
C LYS A 26 4.69 -17.55 0.42
N VAL A 27 3.50 -17.26 -0.08
CA VAL A 27 3.04 -15.91 -0.33
C VAL A 27 1.97 -15.55 0.70
N LYS A 28 2.13 -14.37 1.31
CA LYS A 28 1.13 -13.83 2.21
C LYS A 28 0.68 -12.47 1.69
N ILE A 29 -0.60 -12.19 1.83
CA ILE A 29 -1.20 -10.95 1.37
C ILE A 29 -1.82 -10.25 2.56
N PHE A 30 -1.45 -8.99 2.75
CA PHE A 30 -2.00 -8.16 3.82
C PHE A 30 -2.76 -7.00 3.23
N SER A 31 -3.90 -6.68 3.84
CA SER A 31 -4.63 -5.46 3.51
C SER A 31 -4.14 -4.36 4.43
N VAL A 32 -3.79 -3.23 3.89
CA VAL A 32 -3.30 -2.09 4.68
C VAL A 32 -4.27 -0.92 4.52
N LYS A 33 -4.82 -0.48 5.63
CA LYS A 33 -5.71 0.66 5.69
C LYS A 33 -4.92 1.91 6.02
N THR A 34 -5.21 2.99 5.32
CA THR A 34 -4.55 4.28 5.55
C THR A 34 -5.58 5.38 5.68
N ASN A 35 -5.12 6.55 6.09
CA ASN A 35 -5.94 7.75 6.17
C ASN A 35 -5.79 8.68 4.98
N TYR A 36 -5.09 8.24 3.94
CA TYR A 36 -4.89 9.08 2.76
C TYR A 36 -6.20 9.25 1.99
N ASN A 37 -6.34 10.37 1.30
CA ASN A 37 -7.51 10.65 0.48
C ASN A 37 -7.54 9.83 -0.80
N GLY A 38 -6.40 9.35 -1.24
CA GLY A 38 -6.33 8.58 -2.46
C GLY A 38 -4.90 8.28 -2.83
N VAL A 39 -4.71 7.77 -4.03
CA VAL A 39 -3.41 7.26 -4.46
C VAL A 39 -2.35 8.37 -4.55
N GLU A 40 -2.75 9.59 -4.90
CA GLU A 40 -1.79 10.68 -5.03
C GLU A 40 -1.14 11.01 -3.70
N ASP A 41 -1.95 11.19 -2.66
CA ASP A 41 -1.43 11.46 -1.32
C ASP A 41 -0.61 10.29 -0.79
N PHE A 42 -1.07 9.09 -1.05
CA PHE A 42 -0.38 7.88 -0.66
C PHE A 42 1.02 7.83 -1.30
N ALA A 43 1.09 7.99 -2.61
CA ALA A 43 2.34 7.90 -3.35
C ALA A 43 3.34 8.97 -2.88
N SER A 44 2.87 10.19 -2.68
CA SER A 44 3.72 11.29 -2.22
C SER A 44 4.33 11.01 -0.85
N ASP A 45 3.58 10.36 0.02
CA ASP A 45 4.00 10.17 1.41
C ASP A 45 4.88 8.95 1.61
N ILE A 46 4.85 7.96 0.73
CA ILE A 46 5.64 6.73 0.90
C ILE A 46 6.87 6.66 0.00
N ALA A 47 6.94 7.51 -1.02
CA ALA A 47 8.01 7.42 -2.00
C ALA A 47 9.31 8.05 -1.49
N ALA A 48 10.42 7.53 -1.96
CA ALA A 48 11.75 8.02 -1.59
C ALA A 48 12.03 9.40 -2.20
N ASN A 49 11.46 9.67 -3.38
CA ASN A 49 11.66 10.94 -4.08
C ASN A 49 10.49 11.18 -5.03
N ASP A 50 10.52 12.32 -5.74
CA ASP A 50 9.42 12.70 -6.63
C ASP A 50 9.23 11.75 -7.79
N ASP A 51 10.31 11.21 -8.35
CA ASP A 51 10.22 10.28 -9.46
C ASP A 51 9.53 8.98 -9.03
N ASP A 52 9.88 8.50 -7.85
CA ASP A 52 9.24 7.30 -7.31
C ASP A 52 7.77 7.57 -6.99
N ALA A 53 7.45 8.76 -6.48
CA ALA A 53 6.07 9.14 -6.22
C ALA A 53 5.24 9.12 -7.49
N ASP A 54 5.76 9.70 -8.56
CA ASP A 54 5.07 9.72 -9.84
C ASP A 54 4.84 8.31 -10.37
N THR A 55 5.83 7.45 -10.21
CA THR A 55 5.73 6.07 -10.68
C THR A 55 4.68 5.30 -9.89
N ILE A 56 4.70 5.40 -8.56
CA ILE A 56 3.73 4.71 -7.72
C ILE A 56 2.32 5.18 -8.05
N GLU A 57 2.12 6.48 -8.16
CA GLU A 57 0.81 7.04 -8.49
C GLU A 57 0.32 6.54 -9.83
N SER A 58 1.16 6.62 -10.84
CA SER A 58 0.83 6.24 -12.20
C SER A 58 0.47 4.76 -12.29
N TRP A 59 1.28 3.90 -11.68
CA TRP A 59 1.07 2.46 -11.72
C TRP A 59 -0.19 2.05 -10.95
N PHE A 60 -0.41 2.64 -9.78
CA PHE A 60 -1.60 2.33 -9.00
C PHE A 60 -2.87 2.77 -9.74
N LYS A 61 -2.85 3.93 -10.38
CA LYS A 61 -4.00 4.39 -11.16
C LYS A 61 -4.29 3.46 -12.34
N ALA A 62 -3.24 2.85 -12.89
CA ALA A 62 -3.38 1.90 -13.99
C ALA A 62 -3.70 0.48 -13.52
N GLY A 63 -3.80 0.26 -12.22
CA GLY A 63 -4.04 -1.07 -11.68
C GLY A 63 -2.81 -1.96 -11.67
N VAL A 64 -1.62 -1.39 -11.74
CA VAL A 64 -0.36 -2.13 -11.82
C VAL A 64 0.32 -2.14 -10.46
N GLN A 65 0.87 -3.28 -10.09
CA GLN A 65 1.61 -3.42 -8.84
C GLN A 65 2.95 -2.69 -8.89
N TYR A 66 3.44 -2.29 -7.71
CA TYR A 66 4.73 -1.62 -7.58
C TYR A 66 5.64 -2.47 -6.70
N SER A 67 6.80 -2.89 -7.24
CA SER A 67 7.63 -3.90 -6.60
C SER A 67 9.04 -3.41 -6.24
N ARG A 68 9.28 -2.11 -6.19
CA ARG A 68 10.61 -1.56 -5.95
C ARG A 68 10.77 -1.13 -4.50
N TYR A 69 11.33 -1.99 -3.68
CA TYR A 69 11.54 -1.69 -2.26
C TYR A 69 12.34 -0.41 -2.06
N ASP A 70 13.35 -0.17 -2.89
CA ASP A 70 14.21 1.01 -2.75
C ASP A 70 13.51 2.30 -3.17
N GLY A 71 12.33 2.21 -3.78
CA GLY A 71 11.52 3.38 -4.10
C GLY A 71 10.74 3.95 -2.93
N PHE A 72 10.82 3.33 -1.75
CA PHE A 72 10.11 3.78 -0.55
C PHE A 72 11.03 4.62 0.34
N ASN A 73 10.43 5.57 1.05
CA ASN A 73 11.15 6.37 2.03
C ASN A 73 11.30 5.62 3.36
N ASP A 74 12.03 6.22 4.29
CA ASP A 74 12.29 5.58 5.58
C ASP A 74 11.04 5.37 6.41
N LYS A 75 10.09 6.29 6.32
CA LYS A 75 8.83 6.17 7.04
C LYS A 75 8.08 4.90 6.65
N PHE A 76 7.98 4.64 5.37
CA PHE A 76 7.27 3.45 4.89
C PHE A 76 8.08 2.19 5.17
N LYS A 77 9.40 2.25 5.03
CA LYS A 77 10.26 1.12 5.36
C LYS A 77 10.15 0.73 6.83
N LYS A 78 10.03 1.71 7.71
CA LYS A 78 9.82 1.44 9.15
C LYS A 78 8.49 0.77 9.40
N PHE A 79 7.45 1.19 8.70
CA PHE A 79 6.17 0.51 8.80
C PHE A 79 6.31 -0.95 8.35
N LEU A 80 6.96 -1.18 7.22
CA LEU A 80 7.16 -2.55 6.74
C LEU A 80 7.89 -3.40 7.77
N GLU A 81 8.94 -2.86 8.38
CA GLU A 81 9.66 -3.58 9.44
C GLU A 81 8.77 -3.90 10.62
N SER A 82 7.85 -2.99 10.98
CA SER A 82 6.95 -3.21 12.11
C SER A 82 6.02 -4.38 11.88
N VAL A 83 5.77 -4.74 10.62
CA VAL A 83 4.95 -5.91 10.28
C VAL A 83 5.82 -7.04 9.72
N LYS A 84 7.12 -6.99 10.04
CA LYS A 84 8.11 -8.03 9.73
C LYS A 84 8.35 -8.21 8.23
N VAL A 85 8.27 -7.12 7.49
CA VAL A 85 8.56 -7.10 6.06
C VAL A 85 9.87 -6.36 5.85
N THR A 86 10.81 -7.02 5.20
CA THR A 86 12.14 -6.48 4.90
C THR A 86 12.38 -6.54 3.41
N LYS A 87 13.53 -6.04 2.99
CA LYS A 87 13.93 -6.11 1.60
C LYS A 87 13.92 -7.54 1.07
N ASP A 88 14.23 -8.51 1.94
CA ASP A 88 14.36 -9.91 1.51
C ASP A 88 13.03 -10.58 1.22
N ASN A 89 11.98 -10.21 1.93
CA ASN A 89 10.67 -10.86 1.76
C ASN A 89 9.62 -9.96 1.13
N PHE A 90 9.91 -8.69 0.93
CA PHE A 90 8.98 -7.81 0.23
C PHE A 90 8.81 -8.26 -1.22
N TYR A 91 7.57 -8.44 -1.65
CA TYR A 91 7.30 -8.79 -3.03
C TYR A 91 6.73 -7.61 -3.80
N THR A 92 5.59 -7.09 -3.36
CA THR A 92 4.98 -5.97 -4.08
C THR A 92 3.90 -5.30 -3.23
N ILE A 93 3.50 -4.11 -3.64
CA ILE A 93 2.23 -3.50 -3.21
C ILE A 93 1.36 -3.33 -4.43
N MET A 94 0.04 -3.37 -4.25
CA MET A 94 -0.89 -3.25 -5.37
C MET A 94 -2.21 -2.66 -4.91
N PRO A 95 -2.98 -2.07 -5.84
CA PRO A 95 -4.31 -1.59 -5.51
C PRO A 95 -5.19 -2.74 -5.01
N ILE A 96 -5.98 -2.46 -3.97
CA ILE A 96 -6.78 -3.51 -3.33
C ILE A 96 -7.85 -4.07 -4.27
N GLN A 97 -8.35 -3.26 -5.21
CA GLN A 97 -9.38 -3.71 -6.14
C GLN A 97 -8.91 -4.82 -7.06
N ASN A 98 -7.60 -5.03 -7.17
CA ASN A 98 -7.03 -6.09 -7.98
C ASN A 98 -6.75 -7.35 -7.19
N MET A 99 -7.01 -7.32 -5.88
CA MET A 99 -6.78 -8.47 -5.03
C MET A 99 -7.98 -9.38 -5.07
N LYS A 100 -7.76 -10.65 -5.44
CA LYS A 100 -8.84 -11.62 -5.59
C LYS A 100 -8.91 -12.64 -4.47
N THR A 101 -7.95 -12.64 -3.58
CA THR A 101 -7.92 -13.57 -2.45
C THR A 101 -8.09 -12.82 -1.15
N ARG A 102 -8.50 -13.54 -0.11
CA ARG A 102 -8.63 -12.96 1.21
C ARG A 102 -7.26 -12.60 1.77
N PRO A 103 -7.12 -11.44 2.43
CA PRO A 103 -5.86 -11.12 3.07
C PRO A 103 -5.62 -12.01 4.29
N ASN A 104 -4.35 -12.29 4.57
CA ASN A 104 -3.96 -13.04 5.75
C ASN A 104 -4.15 -12.21 7.02
N ALA A 105 -4.02 -10.91 6.92
CA ALA A 105 -4.20 -9.99 8.03
C ALA A 105 -4.50 -8.59 7.52
N VAL A 106 -4.98 -7.73 8.41
CA VAL A 106 -5.25 -6.33 8.11
C VAL A 106 -4.39 -5.48 9.03
N TYR A 107 -3.63 -4.57 8.44
CA TYR A 107 -2.78 -3.63 9.17
C TYR A 107 -3.22 -2.20 8.91
N ASN A 108 -2.79 -1.30 9.79
CA ASN A 108 -3.04 0.13 9.62
C ASN A 108 -1.71 0.85 9.42
N PHE A 109 -1.65 1.70 8.44
CA PHE A 109 -0.49 2.57 8.22
C PHE A 109 -0.98 4.01 8.41
N ASN A 110 -0.44 4.64 9.45
CA ASN A 110 -0.84 5.92 10.01
C ASN A 110 -2.37 6.03 10.17
#